data_570d3c083bab48b06ceecac2803901d7
#
_entry.id   570d3c083bab48b06ceecac2803901d7
#
_cell.length_a   1.000
_cell.length_b   1.000
_cell.length_c   1.000
_cell.angle_alpha   90.00
_cell.angle_beta   90.00
_cell.angle_gamma   90.00
#
_symmetry.space_group_name_H-M   'P 1'
#
loop_
_entity.id
_entity.type
_entity.pdbx_description
1 polymer ?
#
loop_
_entity_poly.entity_id
_entity_poly.type
_entity_poly.pdbx_seq_one_letter_code
_entity_poly.pdbx_strand_id
1 'polypeptide(L)'
;MRLQRALPLLLTLLCGLAGCASVDIPREVSQALPAKDSAFGRSVLRQAAPYEGRSGFRLLPNSNEAFRARAELIRNAQASIDLQYYIVHDGLSTRALVHELLRAADRGVRVRILLDDTTSDGLDTIMGTLDAHPNIQIRVFNPLHLGRSTGVTRAVGRLFNLSRQHRRMHNKLFLVDNSMAIVGGRNLGDEYFDAEPNLNFTDIDLLGVGPVAEQLGHSFDQYWNSALSRPIGDFLWRQPDAHDLHASRHRLEVSLAEARTRRKALYDRLMAYQSQPRLDVWRNELIWAHSQALWDAPSKVLANDEPDPQLLLTQQLAPDLNNVRHELILVSAYFVPGESGLLYLTHNADAGISVKLLTNSLEATDVPAVHGGYAPYRRALLEHGVKLYELRRQPGDPSAGRLSFHGGSDSSLHSKAIVFDRRKTFIGSFNFDPRSVLWNTEVGVLVDSPELAEYTRALAVQGMAPALSYQPQLRGDKLVWVTEEDGKQRILTSEPGGMWRRFNAWVSKAVGLEKML
;
A
#
# COMPACT_ATOMS: atom_id res chain seq x y z
N MET A 1 -29.77 6.18 -53.97
CA MET A 1 -28.29 6.42 -54.18
C MET A 1 -27.50 6.79 -52.96
N ARG A 2 -28.06 7.10 -51.78
CA ARG A 2 -27.27 7.46 -50.58
C ARG A 2 -26.90 6.27 -49.64
N LEU A 3 -27.66 5.15 -49.68
CA LEU A 3 -27.38 3.96 -48.87
C LEU A 3 -26.21 3.12 -49.38
N GLN A 4 -25.90 3.14 -50.69
CA GLN A 4 -24.81 2.34 -51.27
C GLN A 4 -23.40 2.92 -51.03
N ARG A 5 -23.28 4.17 -50.58
CA ARG A 5 -21.99 4.80 -50.22
C ARG A 5 -21.63 4.71 -48.74
N ALA A 6 -22.59 4.37 -47.87
CA ALA A 6 -22.37 4.20 -46.43
C ALA A 6 -21.86 2.81 -46.07
N LEU A 7 -22.14 1.81 -46.88
CA LEU A 7 -21.73 0.43 -46.63
C LEU A 7 -20.22 0.19 -46.65
N PRO A 8 -19.43 0.73 -47.60
CA PRO A 8 -17.99 0.56 -47.58
C PRO A 8 -17.31 1.35 -46.45
N LEU A 9 -17.87 2.48 -46.02
CA LEU A 9 -17.35 3.23 -44.87
C LEU A 9 -17.59 2.49 -43.53
N LEU A 10 -18.72 1.83 -43.41
CA LEU A 10 -19.05 0.99 -42.25
C LEU A 10 -18.19 -0.26 -42.23
N LEU A 11 -17.90 -0.87 -43.38
CA LEU A 11 -17.03 -2.04 -43.48
C LEU A 11 -15.56 -1.69 -43.18
N THR A 12 -15.05 -0.54 -43.63
CA THR A 12 -13.70 -0.08 -43.26
C THR A 12 -13.58 0.29 -41.79
N LEU A 13 -14.62 0.83 -41.18
CA LEU A 13 -14.65 1.08 -39.74
C LEU A 13 -14.69 -0.23 -38.93
N LEU A 14 -15.46 -1.24 -39.39
CA LEU A 14 -15.53 -2.58 -38.78
C LEU A 14 -14.23 -3.38 -38.97
N CYS A 15 -13.56 -3.28 -40.12
CA CYS A 15 -12.25 -3.90 -40.33
C CYS A 15 -11.13 -3.20 -39.51
N GLY A 16 -11.23 -1.89 -39.25
CA GLY A 16 -10.33 -1.18 -38.36
C GLY A 16 -10.49 -1.57 -36.88
N LEU A 17 -11.68 -2.05 -36.48
CA LEU A 17 -11.95 -2.55 -35.14
C LEU A 17 -11.57 -4.02 -34.94
N ALA A 18 -11.46 -4.81 -36.02
CA ALA A 18 -11.04 -6.22 -35.95
C ALA A 18 -9.51 -6.40 -35.89
N GLY A 19 -8.73 -5.34 -36.01
CA GLY A 19 -7.26 -5.35 -36.03
C GLY A 19 -6.56 -5.50 -34.69
N CYS A 20 -7.29 -5.59 -33.57
CA CYS A 20 -6.71 -5.84 -32.25
C CYS A 20 -6.92 -7.30 -31.81
N ALA A 21 -6.60 -8.28 -32.67
CA ALA A 21 -6.29 -9.61 -32.21
C ALA A 21 -4.95 -9.50 -31.44
N SER A 22 -5.00 -9.60 -30.11
CA SER A 22 -3.80 -9.72 -29.31
C SER A 22 -3.02 -10.92 -29.80
N VAL A 23 -1.91 -10.68 -30.49
CA VAL A 23 -0.92 -11.73 -30.75
C VAL A 23 -0.45 -12.16 -29.37
N ASP A 24 -0.73 -13.40 -28.99
CA ASP A 24 -0.25 -13.99 -27.75
C ASP A 24 1.25 -14.21 -27.90
N ILE A 25 2.03 -13.14 -27.67
CA ILE A 25 3.50 -13.22 -27.67
C ILE A 25 3.85 -14.06 -26.44
N PRO A 26 4.61 -15.17 -26.59
CA PRO A 26 5.06 -15.95 -25.47
C PRO A 26 5.73 -15.04 -24.44
N ARG A 27 5.18 -15.00 -23.23
CA ARG A 27 5.72 -14.13 -22.18
C ARG A 27 6.96 -14.76 -21.61
N GLU A 28 8.02 -13.99 -21.54
CA GLU A 28 9.23 -14.41 -20.83
C GLU A 28 8.89 -14.60 -19.34
N VAL A 29 8.98 -15.83 -18.88
CA VAL A 29 8.82 -16.17 -17.47
C VAL A 29 10.11 -15.79 -16.74
N SER A 30 10.00 -15.03 -15.67
CA SER A 30 11.13 -14.59 -14.85
C SER A 30 10.85 -14.90 -13.39
N GLN A 31 11.87 -15.41 -12.69
CA GLN A 31 11.79 -15.77 -11.29
C GLN A 31 12.75 -14.94 -10.45
N ALA A 32 12.45 -14.83 -9.14
CA ALA A 32 13.36 -14.24 -8.17
C ALA A 32 14.70 -14.98 -8.18
N LEU A 33 15.80 -14.22 -8.17
CA LEU A 33 17.13 -14.80 -8.11
C LEU A 33 17.37 -15.35 -6.69
N PRO A 34 18.00 -16.52 -6.52
CA PRO A 34 18.29 -17.05 -5.21
C PRO A 34 19.17 -16.11 -4.37
N ALA A 35 18.85 -15.93 -3.10
CA ALA A 35 19.61 -15.07 -2.18
C ALA A 35 21.11 -15.42 -2.12
N LYS A 36 21.46 -16.70 -2.28
CA LYS A 36 22.85 -17.18 -2.30
C LYS A 36 23.69 -16.65 -3.47
N ASP A 37 23.07 -16.13 -4.53
CA ASP A 37 23.77 -15.69 -5.72
C ASP A 37 24.45 -14.31 -5.55
N SER A 38 24.06 -13.55 -4.52
CA SER A 38 24.73 -12.28 -4.16
C SER A 38 25.53 -12.39 -2.86
N ALA A 39 26.57 -11.55 -2.70
CA ALA A 39 27.31 -11.51 -1.43
C ALA A 39 26.45 -10.90 -0.31
N PHE A 40 25.57 -9.92 -0.66
CA PHE A 40 24.61 -9.35 0.28
C PHE A 40 23.61 -10.43 0.77
N GLY A 41 22.96 -11.16 -0.13
CA GLY A 41 22.05 -12.26 0.21
C GLY A 41 22.73 -13.34 1.04
N ARG A 42 23.96 -13.77 0.67
CA ARG A 42 24.74 -14.71 1.50
C ARG A 42 25.03 -14.18 2.90
N SER A 43 25.26 -12.87 3.07
CA SER A 43 25.44 -12.26 4.37
C SER A 43 24.18 -12.35 5.23
N VAL A 44 23.02 -12.14 4.61
CA VAL A 44 21.70 -12.27 5.25
C VAL A 44 21.44 -13.73 5.64
N LEU A 45 21.69 -14.69 4.74
CA LEU A 45 21.53 -16.12 5.03
C LEU A 45 22.41 -16.58 6.21
N ARG A 46 23.68 -16.11 6.27
CA ARG A 46 24.54 -16.40 7.44
C ARG A 46 24.00 -15.81 8.73
N GLN A 47 23.43 -14.61 8.68
CA GLN A 47 22.80 -13.98 9.85
C GLN A 47 21.55 -14.73 10.32
N ALA A 48 20.76 -15.28 9.40
CA ALA A 48 19.56 -16.05 9.70
C ALA A 48 19.85 -17.47 10.16
N ALA A 49 21.01 -18.04 9.82
CA ALA A 49 21.35 -19.43 10.07
C ALA A 49 21.20 -19.89 11.54
N PRO A 50 21.53 -19.09 12.57
CA PRO A 50 21.30 -19.48 13.97
C PRO A 50 19.82 -19.55 14.37
N TYR A 51 18.91 -19.03 13.56
CA TYR A 51 17.48 -18.90 13.85
C TYR A 51 16.65 -19.76 12.89
N GLU A 52 16.95 -21.05 12.83
CA GLU A 52 16.35 -22.00 11.89
C GLU A 52 14.82 -21.86 11.82
N GLY A 53 14.28 -21.74 10.59
CA GLY A 53 12.84 -21.58 10.32
C GLY A 53 12.23 -20.24 10.75
N ARG A 54 13.03 -19.31 11.28
CA ARG A 54 12.58 -17.98 11.69
C ARG A 54 13.07 -16.92 10.72
N SER A 55 12.31 -15.84 10.67
CA SER A 55 12.68 -14.61 9.96
C SER A 55 12.97 -13.49 10.95
N GLY A 56 13.83 -12.57 10.57
CA GLY A 56 14.15 -11.39 11.37
C GLY A 56 13.26 -10.23 10.99
N PHE A 57 12.76 -9.46 11.95
CA PHE A 57 11.82 -8.38 11.73
C PHE A 57 12.22 -7.08 12.42
N ARG A 58 11.87 -5.97 11.78
CA ARG A 58 11.88 -4.63 12.36
C ARG A 58 10.69 -3.83 11.86
N LEU A 59 9.97 -3.15 12.77
CA LEU A 59 8.95 -2.17 12.41
C LEU A 59 9.62 -0.88 11.89
N LEU A 60 8.99 -0.27 10.88
CA LEU A 60 9.36 1.02 10.31
C LEU A 60 8.16 1.98 10.43
N PRO A 61 7.83 2.45 11.63
CA PRO A 61 6.69 3.35 11.84
C PRO A 61 7.00 4.78 11.39
N ASN A 62 8.28 5.16 11.38
CA ASN A 62 8.71 6.50 11.01
C ASN A 62 8.94 6.62 9.49
N SER A 63 8.38 7.66 8.88
CA SER A 63 8.44 7.89 7.43
C SER A 63 9.89 8.07 6.92
N ASN A 64 10.76 8.71 7.70
CA ASN A 64 12.18 8.87 7.34
C ASN A 64 12.93 7.53 7.38
N GLU A 65 12.67 6.69 8.41
CA GLU A 65 13.26 5.36 8.48
C GLU A 65 12.76 4.47 7.34
N ALA A 66 11.46 4.55 7.02
CA ALA A 66 10.86 3.80 5.91
C ALA A 66 11.45 4.19 4.54
N PHE A 67 11.68 5.49 4.30
CA PHE A 67 12.37 5.97 3.10
C PHE A 67 13.83 5.49 3.07
N ARG A 68 14.56 5.74 4.17
CA ARG A 68 15.98 5.37 4.33
C ARG A 68 16.19 3.87 4.12
N ALA A 69 15.33 3.02 4.68
CA ALA A 69 15.42 1.58 4.51
C ALA A 69 15.36 1.19 3.03
N ARG A 70 14.43 1.76 2.26
CA ARG A 70 14.33 1.52 0.82
C ARG A 70 15.57 1.98 0.06
N ALA A 71 16.02 3.21 0.33
CA ALA A 71 17.19 3.78 -0.34
C ALA A 71 18.48 2.97 -0.03
N GLU A 72 18.68 2.58 1.23
CA GLU A 72 19.84 1.78 1.63
C GLU A 72 19.79 0.35 1.07
N LEU A 73 18.60 -0.26 1.00
CA LEU A 73 18.42 -1.57 0.36
C LEU A 73 18.79 -1.51 -1.12
N ILE A 74 18.34 -0.48 -1.88
CA ILE A 74 18.72 -0.30 -3.29
C ILE A 74 20.24 -0.18 -3.43
N ARG A 75 20.89 0.58 -2.57
CA ARG A 75 22.35 0.79 -2.62
C ARG A 75 23.13 -0.48 -2.34
N ASN A 76 22.63 -1.36 -1.47
CA ASN A 76 23.25 -2.61 -1.09
C ASN A 76 22.86 -3.79 -1.98
N ALA A 77 21.86 -3.64 -2.84
CA ALA A 77 21.45 -4.65 -3.81
C ALA A 77 22.60 -5.04 -4.74
N GLN A 78 22.77 -6.35 -4.95
CA GLN A 78 23.84 -6.91 -5.79
C GLN A 78 23.34 -7.82 -6.91
N ALA A 79 22.16 -8.44 -6.74
CA ALA A 79 21.61 -9.35 -7.74
C ALA A 79 20.26 -8.85 -8.28
N SER A 80 19.29 -8.53 -7.41
CA SER A 80 17.96 -8.18 -7.87
C SER A 80 17.23 -7.20 -6.94
N ILE A 81 16.34 -6.43 -7.55
CA ILE A 81 15.34 -5.59 -6.87
C ILE A 81 14.00 -5.87 -7.53
N ASP A 82 13.01 -6.28 -6.73
CA ASP A 82 11.66 -6.54 -7.20
C ASP A 82 10.68 -5.64 -6.44
N LEU A 83 9.97 -4.78 -7.17
CA LEU A 83 9.06 -3.77 -6.63
C LEU A 83 7.64 -4.01 -7.13
N GLN A 84 6.68 -4.07 -6.20
CA GLN A 84 5.26 -4.20 -6.52
C GLN A 84 4.49 -3.09 -5.79
N TYR A 85 3.87 -2.18 -6.54
CA TYR A 85 3.21 -1.01 -5.97
C TYR A 85 1.87 -0.68 -6.63
N TYR A 86 0.94 -0.22 -5.79
CA TYR A 86 -0.35 0.29 -6.23
C TYR A 86 -0.24 1.72 -6.75
N ILE A 87 0.45 2.60 -6.00
CA ILE A 87 0.62 4.02 -6.33
C ILE A 87 2.10 4.36 -6.46
N VAL A 88 2.44 5.09 -7.53
CA VAL A 88 3.70 5.79 -7.68
C VAL A 88 3.39 7.23 -8.09
N HIS A 89 3.63 8.18 -7.19
CA HIS A 89 3.49 9.60 -7.49
C HIS A 89 4.86 10.22 -7.72
N ASP A 90 4.93 11.18 -8.66
CA ASP A 90 6.13 11.96 -8.87
C ASP A 90 6.34 12.93 -7.69
N GLY A 91 7.53 12.92 -7.13
CA GLY A 91 7.91 13.73 -5.99
C GLY A 91 9.40 13.60 -5.70
N LEU A 92 9.91 14.36 -4.75
CA LEU A 92 11.33 14.35 -4.42
C LEU A 92 11.79 12.99 -3.89
N SER A 93 10.97 12.34 -3.05
CA SER A 93 11.25 11.01 -2.51
C SER A 93 11.30 9.95 -3.60
N THR A 94 10.32 9.93 -4.50
CA THR A 94 10.27 8.98 -5.62
C THR A 94 11.44 9.20 -6.58
N ARG A 95 11.75 10.46 -6.92
CA ARG A 95 12.89 10.81 -7.77
C ARG A 95 14.22 10.35 -7.18
N ALA A 96 14.39 10.48 -5.85
CA ALA A 96 15.58 10.00 -5.17
C ALA A 96 15.71 8.47 -5.22
N LEU A 97 14.62 7.72 -5.01
CA LEU A 97 14.63 6.26 -5.14
C LEU A 97 14.89 5.82 -6.59
N VAL A 98 14.28 6.47 -7.59
CA VAL A 98 14.51 6.19 -9.01
C VAL A 98 15.98 6.44 -9.38
N HIS A 99 16.58 7.51 -8.89
CA HIS A 99 18.01 7.77 -9.08
C HIS A 99 18.89 6.63 -8.53
N GLU A 100 18.59 6.13 -7.32
CA GLU A 100 19.34 4.99 -6.76
C GLU A 100 19.04 3.68 -7.52
N LEU A 101 17.82 3.46 -8.03
CA LEU A 101 17.46 2.30 -8.86
C LEU A 101 18.26 2.29 -10.17
N LEU A 102 18.38 3.43 -10.85
CA LEU A 102 19.22 3.57 -12.06
C LEU A 102 20.67 3.24 -11.75
N ARG A 103 21.21 3.74 -10.64
CA ARG A 103 22.58 3.41 -10.20
C ARG A 103 22.76 1.92 -9.87
N ALA A 104 21.74 1.28 -9.30
CA ALA A 104 21.78 -0.15 -9.05
C ALA A 104 21.75 -0.94 -10.36
N ALA A 105 20.91 -0.54 -11.30
CA ALA A 105 20.85 -1.14 -12.63
C ALA A 105 22.17 -0.96 -13.42
N ASP A 106 22.82 0.21 -13.30
CA ASP A 106 24.16 0.46 -13.87
C ASP A 106 25.23 -0.48 -13.29
N ARG A 107 25.07 -0.94 -12.04
CA ARG A 107 25.94 -1.95 -11.42
C ARG A 107 25.65 -3.38 -11.89
N GLY A 108 24.64 -3.59 -12.74
CA GLY A 108 24.22 -4.90 -13.21
C GLY A 108 23.12 -5.56 -12.39
N VAL A 109 22.53 -4.85 -11.41
CA VAL A 109 21.41 -5.36 -10.62
C VAL A 109 20.16 -5.44 -11.51
N ARG A 110 19.52 -6.61 -11.55
CA ARG A 110 18.24 -6.79 -12.25
C ARG A 110 17.11 -6.10 -11.45
N VAL A 111 16.38 -5.20 -12.09
CA VAL A 111 15.26 -4.48 -11.49
C VAL A 111 13.97 -4.87 -12.20
N ARG A 112 13.00 -5.41 -11.46
CA ARG A 112 11.63 -5.67 -11.94
C ARG A 112 10.66 -4.78 -11.18
N ILE A 113 9.83 -4.01 -11.89
CA ILE A 113 8.83 -3.12 -11.29
C ILE A 113 7.45 -3.51 -11.83
N LEU A 114 6.56 -3.91 -10.92
CA LEU A 114 5.17 -4.23 -11.22
C LEU A 114 4.26 -3.15 -10.64
N LEU A 115 3.51 -2.47 -11.50
CA LEU A 115 2.63 -1.36 -11.14
C LEU A 115 1.17 -1.70 -11.43
N ASP A 116 0.27 -1.24 -10.59
CA ASP A 116 -1.16 -1.22 -10.93
C ASP A 116 -1.43 -0.13 -11.98
N ASP A 117 -2.40 -0.37 -12.86
CA ASP A 117 -2.71 0.51 -13.98
C ASP A 117 -3.37 1.83 -13.59
N THR A 118 -4.15 1.85 -12.51
CA THR A 118 -5.07 2.96 -12.23
C THR A 118 -4.37 4.24 -11.79
N THR A 119 -3.23 4.11 -11.17
CA THR A 119 -2.51 5.19 -10.49
C THR A 119 -1.25 5.64 -11.21
N SER A 120 -0.97 5.07 -12.37
CA SER A 120 0.15 5.45 -13.23
C SER A 120 -0.24 6.50 -14.29
N ASP A 121 -1.31 7.26 -14.06
CA ASP A 121 -1.80 8.29 -14.98
C ASP A 121 -0.71 9.31 -15.31
N GLY A 122 -0.30 9.36 -16.59
CA GLY A 122 0.74 10.26 -17.07
C GLY A 122 2.18 9.78 -16.87
N LEU A 123 2.41 8.66 -16.17
CA LEU A 123 3.74 8.12 -15.94
C LEU A 123 4.21 7.12 -17.00
N ASP A 124 3.33 6.68 -17.92
CA ASP A 124 3.67 5.65 -18.90
C ASP A 124 4.97 5.97 -19.69
N THR A 125 5.11 7.22 -20.13
CA THR A 125 6.32 7.63 -20.87
C THR A 125 7.57 7.63 -19.99
N ILE A 126 7.46 8.06 -18.73
CA ILE A 126 8.58 8.09 -17.77
C ILE A 126 8.98 6.65 -17.42
N MET A 127 8.01 5.80 -17.10
CA MET A 127 8.25 4.39 -16.79
C MET A 127 8.79 3.62 -18.00
N GLY A 128 8.23 3.84 -19.20
CA GLY A 128 8.78 3.25 -20.43
C GLY A 128 10.18 3.72 -20.74
N THR A 129 10.54 4.95 -20.39
CA THR A 129 11.92 5.44 -20.54
C THR A 129 12.87 4.74 -19.55
N LEU A 130 12.42 4.42 -18.34
CA LEU A 130 13.22 3.61 -17.41
C LEU A 130 13.36 2.16 -17.90
N ASP A 131 12.32 1.59 -18.51
CA ASP A 131 12.32 0.26 -19.12
C ASP A 131 13.31 0.13 -20.31
N ALA A 132 13.73 1.25 -20.90
CA ALA A 132 14.79 1.26 -21.91
C ALA A 132 16.19 0.92 -21.34
N HIS A 133 16.35 0.86 -20.01
CA HIS A 133 17.59 0.38 -19.40
C HIS A 133 17.67 -1.15 -19.48
N PRO A 134 18.78 -1.77 -19.92
CA PRO A 134 18.89 -3.21 -20.16
C PRO A 134 18.62 -4.07 -18.91
N ASN A 135 18.83 -3.53 -17.71
CA ASN A 135 18.64 -4.23 -16.43
C ASN A 135 17.35 -3.82 -15.71
N ILE A 136 16.46 -3.03 -16.32
CA ILE A 136 15.17 -2.63 -15.74
C ILE A 136 14.05 -3.18 -16.61
N GLN A 137 13.08 -3.84 -16.00
CA GLN A 137 11.86 -4.32 -16.66
C GLN A 137 10.66 -3.80 -15.90
N ILE A 138 9.69 -3.22 -16.59
CA ILE A 138 8.47 -2.67 -16.00
C ILE A 138 7.25 -3.34 -16.61
N ARG A 139 6.36 -3.84 -15.76
CA ARG A 139 5.07 -4.41 -16.14
C ARG A 139 3.93 -3.68 -15.45
N VAL A 140 2.80 -3.66 -16.12
CA VAL A 140 1.54 -3.12 -15.60
C VAL A 140 0.58 -4.28 -15.33
N PHE A 141 0.03 -4.35 -14.12
CA PHE A 141 -0.92 -5.36 -13.71
C PHE A 141 -2.36 -4.92 -13.99
N ASN A 142 -3.17 -5.84 -14.50
CA ASN A 142 -4.59 -5.67 -14.82
C ASN A 142 -4.87 -4.39 -15.62
N PRO A 143 -4.18 -4.18 -16.76
CA PRO A 143 -4.30 -2.95 -17.54
C PRO A 143 -5.69 -2.79 -18.13
N LEU A 144 -6.20 -1.56 -18.10
CA LEU A 144 -7.42 -1.19 -18.80
C LEU A 144 -7.07 -0.95 -20.28
N HIS A 145 -7.51 -1.83 -21.16
CA HIS A 145 -7.14 -1.82 -22.58
C HIS A 145 -7.74 -0.65 -23.37
N LEU A 146 -8.86 -0.07 -22.92
CA LEU A 146 -9.55 1.02 -23.59
C LEU A 146 -9.19 2.37 -22.96
N GLY A 147 -8.70 3.29 -23.80
CA GLY A 147 -8.63 4.69 -23.43
C GLY A 147 -7.34 5.17 -22.75
N ARG A 148 -6.26 4.38 -22.77
CA ARG A 148 -4.98 4.77 -22.12
C ARG A 148 -4.28 6.00 -22.74
N SER A 149 -4.57 6.30 -24.01
CA SER A 149 -3.80 7.28 -24.78
C SER A 149 -4.01 8.74 -24.39
N THR A 150 -5.18 9.10 -23.83
CA THR A 150 -5.48 10.46 -23.38
C THR A 150 -6.39 10.46 -22.15
N GLY A 151 -6.39 11.54 -21.37
CA GLY A 151 -7.28 11.68 -20.19
C GLY A 151 -8.78 11.57 -20.55
N VAL A 152 -9.18 12.03 -21.74
CA VAL A 152 -10.58 11.96 -22.21
C VAL A 152 -10.95 10.52 -22.57
N THR A 153 -10.12 9.82 -23.34
CA THR A 153 -10.37 8.42 -23.73
C THR A 153 -10.31 7.48 -22.52
N ARG A 154 -9.50 7.80 -21.51
CA ARG A 154 -9.48 7.12 -20.22
C ARG A 154 -10.78 7.28 -19.44
N ALA A 155 -11.30 8.51 -19.37
CA ALA A 155 -12.59 8.76 -18.71
C ALA A 155 -13.73 7.98 -19.37
N VAL A 156 -13.74 7.90 -20.71
CA VAL A 156 -14.72 7.11 -21.48
C VAL A 156 -14.49 5.61 -21.25
N GLY A 157 -13.24 5.12 -21.32
CA GLY A 157 -12.89 3.72 -21.05
C GLY A 157 -13.29 3.27 -19.63
N ARG A 158 -13.20 4.17 -18.65
CA ARG A 158 -13.65 3.94 -17.28
C ARG A 158 -15.18 3.71 -17.20
N LEU A 159 -15.98 4.41 -17.98
CA LEU A 159 -17.43 4.22 -18.01
C LEU A 159 -17.87 2.84 -18.54
N PHE A 160 -17.08 2.24 -19.43
CA PHE A 160 -17.40 0.93 -20.02
C PHE A 160 -16.84 -0.28 -19.25
N ASN A 161 -15.91 -0.07 -18.30
CA ASN A 161 -15.26 -1.14 -17.53
C ASN A 161 -15.37 -0.95 -16.01
N LEU A 162 -16.49 -0.43 -15.52
CA LEU A 162 -16.69 -0.12 -14.10
C LEU A 162 -16.35 -1.30 -13.17
N SER A 163 -16.76 -2.53 -13.51
CA SER A 163 -16.48 -3.71 -12.69
C SER A 163 -14.99 -4.05 -12.56
N ARG A 164 -14.18 -3.78 -13.60
CA ARG A 164 -12.72 -4.00 -13.55
C ARG A 164 -11.94 -2.87 -12.87
N GLN A 165 -12.50 -1.67 -12.83
CA GLN A 165 -11.83 -0.51 -12.21
C GLN A 165 -11.71 -0.64 -10.70
N HIS A 166 -12.66 -1.34 -10.06
CA HIS A 166 -12.69 -1.54 -8.61
C HIS A 166 -11.78 -2.68 -8.14
N ARG A 167 -11.18 -3.45 -9.07
CA ARG A 167 -10.39 -4.64 -8.78
C ARG A 167 -8.93 -4.38 -9.10
N ARG A 168 -8.18 -3.98 -8.09
CA ARG A 168 -6.82 -3.47 -8.25
C ARG A 168 -5.80 -4.30 -7.50
N MET A 169 -4.57 -4.26 -7.96
CA MET A 169 -3.44 -4.78 -7.21
C MET A 169 -3.04 -3.76 -6.14
N HIS A 170 -3.54 -3.97 -4.92
CA HIS A 170 -3.24 -3.08 -3.80
C HIS A 170 -2.00 -3.49 -3.00
N ASN A 171 -1.25 -4.47 -3.50
CA ASN A 171 -0.01 -4.95 -2.92
C ASN A 171 1.07 -3.86 -2.86
N LYS A 172 1.86 -3.85 -1.78
CA LYS A 172 3.04 -3.01 -1.61
C LYS A 172 4.18 -3.88 -1.11
N LEU A 173 5.10 -4.17 -1.99
CA LEU A 173 6.26 -5.02 -1.73
C LEU A 173 7.51 -4.37 -2.30
N PHE A 174 8.56 -4.35 -1.49
CA PHE A 174 9.90 -3.93 -1.85
C PHE A 174 10.86 -5.04 -1.46
N LEU A 175 11.46 -5.74 -2.43
CA LEU A 175 12.28 -6.91 -2.21
C LEU A 175 13.66 -6.73 -2.83
N VAL A 176 14.71 -7.07 -2.09
CA VAL A 176 16.11 -6.97 -2.51
C VAL A 176 16.82 -8.30 -2.33
N ASP A 177 17.49 -8.73 -3.39
CA ASP A 177 18.30 -9.96 -3.46
C ASP A 177 17.56 -11.19 -2.91
N ASN A 178 16.23 -11.19 -2.99
CA ASN A 178 15.34 -12.23 -2.45
C ASN A 178 15.68 -12.62 -0.99
N SER A 179 16.22 -11.68 -0.22
CA SER A 179 16.74 -11.90 1.14
C SER A 179 16.23 -10.92 2.18
N MET A 180 15.89 -9.69 1.74
CA MET A 180 15.30 -8.66 2.58
C MET A 180 14.11 -8.02 1.87
N ALA A 181 13.00 -7.86 2.59
CA ALA A 181 11.78 -7.29 2.05
C ALA A 181 11.17 -6.22 2.96
N ILE A 182 10.44 -5.27 2.39
CA ILE A 182 9.57 -4.35 3.12
C ILE A 182 8.15 -4.54 2.59
N VAL A 183 7.21 -4.78 3.51
CA VAL A 183 5.76 -4.79 3.27
C VAL A 183 5.07 -3.83 4.22
N GLY A 184 3.91 -3.31 3.83
CA GLY A 184 3.14 -2.39 4.68
C GLY A 184 2.10 -1.62 3.89
N GLY A 185 1.71 -0.47 4.40
CA GLY A 185 0.72 0.38 3.75
C GLY A 185 1.31 1.41 2.79
N ARG A 186 2.60 1.78 2.91
CA ARG A 186 3.21 2.86 2.13
C ARG A 186 3.35 2.53 0.66
N ASN A 187 2.88 3.46 -0.18
CA ASN A 187 3.21 3.52 -1.60
C ASN A 187 4.49 4.36 -1.84
N LEU A 188 4.77 4.72 -3.10
CA LEU A 188 5.87 5.61 -3.46
C LEU A 188 5.31 7.00 -3.83
N GLY A 189 5.57 7.99 -2.98
CA GLY A 189 5.12 9.37 -3.12
C GLY A 189 5.57 10.20 -1.92
N ASP A 190 5.67 11.51 -2.10
CA ASP A 190 6.13 12.44 -1.07
C ASP A 190 5.24 12.39 0.18
N GLU A 191 3.93 12.14 0.01
CA GLU A 191 2.94 12.02 1.08
C GLU A 191 3.16 10.81 2.02
N TYR A 192 3.89 9.79 1.57
CA TYR A 192 4.22 8.59 2.37
C TYR A 192 5.54 8.74 3.15
N PHE A 193 6.33 9.79 2.85
CA PHE A 193 7.66 9.99 3.42
C PHE A 193 7.83 11.38 4.08
N ASP A 194 6.72 11.97 4.54
CA ASP A 194 6.68 13.31 5.17
C ASP A 194 7.31 14.40 4.29
N ALA A 195 7.19 14.28 2.99
CA ALA A 195 7.79 15.19 2.01
C ALA A 195 6.76 16.09 1.32
N GLU A 196 5.46 15.86 1.55
CA GLU A 196 4.36 16.67 1.03
C GLU A 196 4.00 17.80 2.01
N PRO A 197 3.83 19.07 1.54
CA PRO A 197 3.53 20.18 2.43
C PRO A 197 2.10 20.19 2.98
N ASN A 198 1.13 19.54 2.33
CA ASN A 198 -0.28 19.68 2.67
C ASN A 198 -0.83 18.53 3.51
N LEU A 199 -0.54 17.29 3.11
CA LEU A 199 -1.06 16.10 3.79
C LEU A 199 -0.06 14.96 3.68
N ASN A 200 0.31 14.37 4.82
CA ASN A 200 1.12 13.16 4.86
C ASN A 200 0.36 12.00 5.49
N PHE A 201 0.80 10.78 5.17
CA PHE A 201 0.21 9.56 5.71
C PHE A 201 1.04 9.01 6.87
N THR A 202 0.33 8.71 7.97
CA THR A 202 0.90 7.91 9.06
C THR A 202 0.73 6.44 8.75
N ASP A 203 1.84 5.72 8.61
CA ASP A 203 1.82 4.33 8.21
C ASP A 203 2.88 3.49 8.93
N ILE A 204 2.71 2.17 8.91
CA ILE A 204 3.61 1.19 9.49
C ILE A 204 4.04 0.22 8.40
N ASP A 205 5.35 0.14 8.16
CA ASP A 205 5.94 -0.93 7.36
C ASP A 205 6.67 -1.94 8.24
N LEU A 206 6.85 -3.13 7.71
CA LEU A 206 7.62 -4.21 8.30
C LEU A 206 8.80 -4.55 7.38
N LEU A 207 10.02 -4.40 7.89
CA LEU A 207 11.21 -4.96 7.28
C LEU A 207 11.30 -6.43 7.72
N GLY A 208 11.36 -7.34 6.75
CA GLY A 208 11.51 -8.78 6.94
C GLY A 208 12.79 -9.30 6.30
N VAL A 209 13.44 -10.24 6.97
CA VAL A 209 14.77 -10.77 6.60
C VAL A 209 14.75 -12.29 6.66
N GLY A 210 15.33 -12.96 5.67
CA GLY A 210 15.43 -14.41 5.62
C GLY A 210 14.22 -15.10 4.96
N PRO A 211 13.70 -16.23 5.50
CA PRO A 211 12.69 -17.05 4.83
C PRO A 211 11.43 -16.29 4.37
N VAL A 212 10.98 -15.29 5.11
CA VAL A 212 9.82 -14.47 4.71
C VAL A 212 10.07 -13.71 3.42
N ALA A 213 11.30 -13.27 3.15
CA ALA A 213 11.64 -12.59 1.92
C ALA A 213 11.54 -13.54 0.70
N GLU A 214 11.92 -14.81 0.85
CA GLU A 214 11.75 -15.82 -0.21
C GLU A 214 10.27 -16.11 -0.49
N GLN A 215 9.42 -16.19 0.55
CA GLN A 215 7.98 -16.35 0.40
C GLN A 215 7.38 -15.16 -0.36
N LEU A 216 7.80 -13.94 -0.04
CA LEU A 216 7.36 -12.71 -0.72
C LEU A 216 7.89 -12.65 -2.16
N GLY A 217 9.09 -13.16 -2.43
CA GLY A 217 9.63 -13.34 -3.78
C GLY A 217 8.77 -14.29 -4.62
N HIS A 218 8.32 -15.39 -4.02
CA HIS A 218 7.39 -16.31 -4.68
C HIS A 218 6.03 -15.63 -4.98
N SER A 219 5.49 -14.86 -4.03
CA SER A 219 4.31 -14.02 -4.28
C SER A 219 4.52 -13.07 -5.46
N PHE A 220 5.62 -12.33 -5.46
CA PHE A 220 5.95 -11.41 -6.56
C PHE A 220 5.98 -12.13 -7.92
N ASP A 221 6.62 -13.30 -7.99
CA ASP A 221 6.74 -14.08 -9.24
C ASP A 221 5.38 -14.54 -9.77
N GLN A 222 4.43 -14.90 -8.90
CA GLN A 222 3.07 -15.23 -9.31
C GLN A 222 2.38 -14.05 -10.01
N TYR A 223 2.54 -12.84 -9.48
CA TYR A 223 1.98 -11.63 -10.08
C TYR A 223 2.73 -11.24 -11.36
N TRP A 224 4.06 -11.28 -11.33
CA TRP A 224 4.89 -10.93 -12.47
C TRP A 224 4.62 -11.80 -13.68
N ASN A 225 4.49 -13.10 -13.46
CA ASN A 225 4.25 -14.09 -14.52
C ASN A 225 2.76 -14.29 -14.86
N SER A 226 1.87 -13.60 -14.16
CA SER A 226 0.43 -13.67 -14.41
C SER A 226 0.07 -13.19 -15.82
N ALA A 227 -0.96 -13.78 -16.41
CA ALA A 227 -1.57 -13.31 -17.66
C ALA A 227 -2.08 -11.85 -17.56
N LEU A 228 -2.29 -11.35 -16.35
CA LEU A 228 -2.71 -9.98 -16.09
C LEU A 228 -1.57 -8.95 -16.12
N SER A 229 -0.32 -9.39 -16.12
CA SER A 229 0.86 -8.52 -16.16
C SER A 229 1.37 -8.33 -17.58
N ARG A 230 1.44 -7.09 -18.05
CA ARG A 230 1.86 -6.74 -19.41
C ARG A 230 3.08 -5.81 -19.38
N PRO A 231 4.06 -5.99 -20.28
CA PRO A 231 5.16 -5.04 -20.41
C PRO A 231 4.64 -3.62 -20.63
N ILE A 232 5.29 -2.63 -20.02
CA ILE A 232 4.93 -1.23 -20.20
C ILE A 232 5.03 -0.79 -21.65
N GLY A 233 5.97 -1.35 -22.39
CA GLY A 233 6.17 -1.12 -23.81
C GLY A 233 4.94 -1.39 -24.68
N ASP A 234 4.05 -2.32 -24.27
CA ASP A 234 2.80 -2.62 -24.99
C ASP A 234 1.84 -1.42 -25.06
N PHE A 235 2.05 -0.42 -24.22
CA PHE A 235 1.17 0.76 -24.08
C PHE A 235 1.76 2.04 -24.65
N LEU A 236 2.96 1.97 -25.22
CA LEU A 236 3.68 3.13 -25.75
C LEU A 236 3.54 3.21 -27.26
N TRP A 237 3.30 4.41 -27.78
CA TRP A 237 3.26 4.67 -29.22
C TRP A 237 4.64 4.50 -29.88
N ARG A 238 5.71 4.81 -29.16
CA ARG A 238 7.11 4.67 -29.55
C ARG A 238 7.88 4.07 -28.37
N GLN A 239 8.67 3.08 -28.66
CA GLN A 239 9.60 2.52 -27.68
C GLN A 239 10.70 3.56 -27.40
N PRO A 240 10.88 3.99 -26.14
CA PRO A 240 12.02 4.81 -25.76
C PRO A 240 13.34 4.08 -26.00
N ASP A 241 14.38 4.84 -26.32
CA ASP A 241 15.71 4.32 -26.55
C ASP A 241 16.74 4.84 -25.51
N ALA A 242 18.02 4.49 -25.71
CA ALA A 242 19.09 4.91 -24.83
C ALA A 242 19.26 6.45 -24.77
N HIS A 243 18.95 7.18 -25.85
CA HIS A 243 18.99 8.64 -25.86
C HIS A 243 17.86 9.23 -24.99
N ASP A 244 16.66 8.69 -25.07
CA ASP A 244 15.54 9.10 -24.21
C ASP A 244 15.85 8.85 -22.73
N LEU A 245 16.44 7.68 -22.42
CA LEU A 245 16.89 7.34 -21.07
C LEU A 245 17.95 8.33 -20.55
N HIS A 246 18.94 8.66 -21.38
CA HIS A 246 19.97 9.64 -21.02
C HIS A 246 19.37 11.01 -20.74
N ALA A 247 18.46 11.49 -21.61
CA ALA A 247 17.78 12.76 -21.41
C ALA A 247 16.90 12.76 -20.14
N SER A 248 16.24 11.64 -19.84
CA SER A 248 15.42 11.49 -18.62
C SER A 248 16.29 11.49 -17.36
N ARG A 249 17.41 10.77 -17.38
CA ARG A 249 18.40 10.77 -16.30
C ARG A 249 18.94 12.17 -16.03
N HIS A 250 19.29 12.91 -17.05
CA HIS A 250 19.77 14.29 -16.91
C HIS A 250 18.70 15.20 -16.25
N ARG A 251 17.42 15.11 -16.69
CA ARG A 251 16.32 15.86 -16.06
C ARG A 251 16.15 15.49 -14.58
N LEU A 252 16.28 14.21 -14.25
CA LEU A 252 16.21 13.71 -12.87
C LEU A 252 17.33 14.31 -12.01
N GLU A 253 18.57 14.31 -12.49
CA GLU A 253 19.74 14.88 -11.80
C GLU A 253 19.60 16.39 -11.59
N VAL A 254 19.14 17.12 -12.61
CA VAL A 254 18.86 18.57 -12.51
C VAL A 254 17.79 18.82 -11.46
N SER A 255 16.70 18.04 -11.46
CA SER A 255 15.62 18.16 -10.46
C SER A 255 16.11 17.93 -9.03
N LEU A 256 16.98 16.93 -8.81
CA LEU A 256 17.57 16.67 -7.50
C LEU A 256 18.53 17.79 -7.07
N ALA A 257 19.33 18.34 -8.01
CA ALA A 257 20.20 19.48 -7.77
C ALA A 257 19.41 20.75 -7.40
N GLU A 258 18.30 21.01 -8.10
CA GLU A 258 17.39 22.11 -7.74
C GLU A 258 16.76 21.92 -6.34
N ALA A 259 16.33 20.70 -6.01
CA ALA A 259 15.79 20.41 -4.68
C ALA A 259 16.82 20.66 -3.57
N ARG A 260 18.10 20.33 -3.83
CA ARG A 260 19.21 20.58 -2.90
C ARG A 260 19.35 22.07 -2.54
N THR A 261 19.00 22.97 -3.46
CA THR A 261 19.09 24.41 -3.23
C THR A 261 17.77 25.01 -2.74
N ARG A 262 16.66 24.67 -3.37
CA ARG A 262 15.34 25.27 -3.11
C ARG A 262 14.60 24.64 -1.93
N ARG A 263 14.81 23.35 -1.66
CA ARG A 263 14.16 22.56 -0.59
C ARG A 263 15.21 21.88 0.28
N LYS A 264 16.26 22.63 0.66
CA LYS A 264 17.49 22.11 1.31
C LYS A 264 17.20 21.22 2.53
N ALA A 265 16.38 21.67 3.46
CA ALA A 265 16.09 20.92 4.69
C ALA A 265 15.44 19.55 4.39
N LEU A 266 14.49 19.51 3.47
CA LEU A 266 13.84 18.27 3.04
C LEU A 266 14.83 17.37 2.28
N TYR A 267 15.61 17.95 1.36
CA TYR A 267 16.61 17.22 0.60
C TYR A 267 17.65 16.57 1.53
N ASP A 268 18.22 17.33 2.47
CA ASP A 268 19.23 16.84 3.41
C ASP A 268 18.65 15.72 4.29
N ARG A 269 17.39 15.84 4.72
CA ARG A 269 16.69 14.82 5.49
C ARG A 269 16.53 13.52 4.70
N LEU A 270 16.03 13.59 3.47
CA LEU A 270 15.85 12.44 2.61
C LEU A 270 17.19 11.79 2.24
N MET A 271 18.24 12.60 1.95
CA MET A 271 19.55 12.09 1.54
C MET A 271 20.46 11.67 2.71
N ALA A 272 20.02 11.78 3.95
CA ALA A 272 20.83 11.45 5.13
C ALA A 272 21.36 9.99 5.13
N TYR A 273 20.70 9.07 4.44
CA TYR A 273 21.17 7.69 4.27
C TYR A 273 22.54 7.59 3.57
N GLN A 274 22.92 8.60 2.79
CA GLN A 274 24.21 8.60 2.06
C GLN A 274 25.42 8.79 3.00
N SER A 275 25.26 9.59 4.04
CA SER A 275 26.33 9.91 5.01
C SER A 275 26.19 9.16 6.34
N GLN A 276 25.02 8.71 6.68
CA GLN A 276 24.69 8.06 7.95
C GLN A 276 23.89 6.79 7.73
N PRO A 277 24.45 5.73 7.10
CA PRO A 277 23.72 4.48 6.84
C PRO A 277 23.33 3.81 8.16
N ARG A 278 22.14 3.17 8.16
CA ARG A 278 21.55 2.51 9.33
C ARG A 278 21.25 1.04 9.13
N LEU A 279 21.31 0.54 7.89
CA LEU A 279 20.89 -0.82 7.56
C LEU A 279 21.61 -1.88 8.40
N ASP A 280 22.94 -1.75 8.59
CA ASP A 280 23.68 -2.71 9.41
C ASP A 280 23.30 -2.61 10.89
N VAL A 281 23.00 -1.40 11.41
CA VAL A 281 22.48 -1.25 12.77
C VAL A 281 21.13 -1.94 12.89
N TRP A 282 20.21 -1.72 11.96
CA TRP A 282 18.89 -2.34 11.99
C TRP A 282 18.94 -3.85 11.86
N ARG A 283 19.88 -4.39 11.06
CA ARG A 283 20.10 -5.82 10.95
C ARG A 283 20.52 -6.47 12.27
N ASN A 284 21.24 -5.74 13.11
CA ASN A 284 21.66 -6.22 14.44
C ASN A 284 20.56 -6.13 15.51
N GLU A 285 19.48 -5.40 15.23
CA GLU A 285 18.33 -5.17 16.12
C GLU A 285 17.08 -5.94 15.70
N LEU A 286 17.21 -6.99 14.87
CA LEU A 286 16.07 -7.76 14.36
C LEU A 286 15.46 -8.65 15.45
N ILE A 287 14.13 -8.65 15.49
CA ILE A 287 13.33 -9.61 16.27
C ILE A 287 13.17 -10.89 15.43
N TRP A 288 13.69 -12.02 15.89
CA TRP A 288 13.62 -13.28 15.17
C TRP A 288 12.42 -14.12 15.62
N ALA A 289 11.53 -14.42 14.68
CA ALA A 289 10.26 -15.07 14.96
C ALA A 289 9.79 -15.97 13.82
N HIS A 290 8.87 -16.89 14.13
CA HIS A 290 8.12 -17.62 13.12
C HIS A 290 7.15 -16.67 12.41
N SER A 291 7.01 -16.85 11.12
CA SER A 291 6.17 -15.97 10.31
C SER A 291 5.65 -16.68 9.07
N GLN A 292 4.63 -16.08 8.49
CA GLN A 292 4.08 -16.49 7.21
C GLN A 292 3.77 -15.25 6.38
N ALA A 293 4.24 -15.23 5.15
CA ALA A 293 3.76 -14.26 4.16
C ALA A 293 2.39 -14.72 3.65
N LEU A 294 1.44 -13.80 3.59
CA LEU A 294 0.06 -14.03 3.17
C LEU A 294 -0.25 -13.11 2.00
N TRP A 295 -0.89 -13.64 0.96
CA TRP A 295 -1.29 -12.81 -0.19
C TRP A 295 -2.51 -13.39 -0.90
N ASP A 296 -3.23 -12.51 -1.58
CA ASP A 296 -4.28 -12.93 -2.50
C ASP A 296 -3.68 -13.46 -3.82
N ALA A 297 -4.33 -14.45 -4.42
CA ALA A 297 -3.92 -14.90 -5.74
C ALA A 297 -4.15 -13.80 -6.80
N PRO A 298 -3.27 -13.64 -7.80
CA PRO A 298 -3.46 -12.66 -8.87
C PRO A 298 -4.81 -12.76 -9.59
N SER A 299 -5.34 -13.98 -9.72
CA SER A 299 -6.62 -14.27 -10.37
C SER A 299 -7.85 -13.79 -9.59
N LYS A 300 -7.72 -13.40 -8.32
CA LYS A 300 -8.82 -12.83 -7.53
C LYS A 300 -9.54 -11.69 -8.26
N VAL A 301 -8.80 -10.83 -8.96
CA VAL A 301 -9.40 -9.71 -9.72
C VAL A 301 -10.23 -10.13 -10.93
N LEU A 302 -10.21 -11.40 -11.32
CA LEU A 302 -10.98 -11.93 -12.44
C LEU A 302 -12.36 -12.45 -12.02
N ALA A 303 -12.65 -12.62 -10.74
CA ALA A 303 -13.93 -13.11 -10.27
C ALA A 303 -15.07 -12.21 -10.79
N ASN A 304 -16.14 -12.79 -11.34
CA ASN A 304 -17.31 -12.01 -11.76
C ASN A 304 -18.22 -11.67 -10.59
N ASP A 305 -18.35 -12.61 -9.67
CA ASP A 305 -19.07 -12.52 -8.40
C ASP A 305 -18.07 -12.63 -7.23
N GLU A 306 -18.50 -13.15 -6.08
CA GLU A 306 -17.58 -13.40 -4.96
C GLU A 306 -16.43 -14.34 -5.40
N PRO A 307 -15.18 -13.96 -5.13
CA PRO A 307 -14.03 -14.78 -5.49
C PRO A 307 -13.99 -16.08 -4.67
N ASP A 308 -13.40 -17.12 -5.25
CA ASP A 308 -13.14 -18.39 -4.55
C ASP A 308 -12.33 -18.09 -3.25
N PRO A 309 -12.83 -18.55 -2.08
CA PRO A 309 -12.14 -18.36 -0.81
C PRO A 309 -10.68 -18.79 -0.81
N GLN A 310 -10.29 -19.81 -1.59
CA GLN A 310 -8.92 -20.27 -1.71
C GLN A 310 -7.96 -19.24 -2.33
N LEU A 311 -8.51 -18.24 -3.03
CA LEU A 311 -7.73 -17.14 -3.61
C LEU A 311 -7.47 -16.00 -2.63
N LEU A 312 -8.07 -16.03 -1.43
CA LEU A 312 -8.13 -14.90 -0.52
C LEU A 312 -7.05 -14.96 0.57
N LEU A 313 -6.40 -13.83 0.80
CA LEU A 313 -5.55 -13.60 1.97
C LEU A 313 -6.33 -13.82 3.28
N THR A 314 -7.59 -13.38 3.32
CA THR A 314 -8.43 -13.51 4.51
C THR A 314 -8.69 -14.97 4.91
N GLN A 315 -8.76 -15.89 3.94
CA GLN A 315 -8.87 -17.32 4.23
C GLN A 315 -7.58 -17.87 4.90
N GLN A 316 -6.42 -17.36 4.49
CA GLN A 316 -5.15 -17.73 5.13
C GLN A 316 -5.03 -17.14 6.54
N LEU A 317 -5.64 -15.98 6.79
CA LEU A 317 -5.67 -15.31 8.10
C LEU A 317 -6.77 -15.84 9.02
N ALA A 318 -7.79 -16.53 8.48
CA ALA A 318 -8.95 -17.02 9.22
C ALA A 318 -8.61 -17.86 10.47
N PRO A 319 -7.60 -18.75 10.49
CA PRO A 319 -7.24 -19.49 11.70
C PRO A 319 -6.88 -18.57 12.88
N ASP A 320 -6.18 -17.46 12.64
CA ASP A 320 -5.79 -16.53 13.69
C ASP A 320 -6.96 -15.63 14.11
N LEU A 321 -7.78 -15.18 13.16
CA LEU A 321 -9.02 -14.45 13.45
C LEU A 321 -9.99 -15.27 14.32
N ASN A 322 -10.15 -16.56 14.02
CA ASN A 322 -11.09 -17.44 14.74
C ASN A 322 -10.55 -17.91 16.11
N ASN A 323 -9.25 -17.75 16.38
CA ASN A 323 -8.60 -18.21 17.61
C ASN A 323 -8.28 -17.10 18.60
N VAL A 324 -8.76 -15.87 18.38
CA VAL A 324 -8.62 -14.77 19.36
C VAL A 324 -9.31 -15.12 20.67
N ARG A 325 -8.65 -14.84 21.80
CA ARG A 325 -9.16 -15.19 23.13
C ARG A 325 -9.26 -14.03 24.12
N HIS A 326 -8.41 -13.01 23.96
CA HIS A 326 -8.26 -11.96 24.97
C HIS A 326 -8.35 -10.54 24.37
N GLU A 327 -7.61 -10.25 23.34
CA GLU A 327 -7.54 -8.91 22.77
C GLU A 327 -7.38 -8.97 21.23
N LEU A 328 -8.23 -8.22 20.54
CA LEU A 328 -8.12 -7.94 19.12
C LEU A 328 -7.97 -6.45 18.91
N ILE A 329 -6.86 -6.02 18.31
CA ILE A 329 -6.66 -4.63 17.89
C ILE A 329 -6.61 -4.58 16.38
N LEU A 330 -7.49 -3.80 15.78
CA LEU A 330 -7.51 -3.50 14.36
C LEU A 330 -7.04 -2.06 14.14
N VAL A 331 -6.05 -1.89 13.28
CA VAL A 331 -5.65 -0.59 12.74
C VAL A 331 -5.94 -0.63 11.25
N SER A 332 -6.89 0.18 10.79
CA SER A 332 -7.33 0.17 9.39
C SER A 332 -7.64 1.59 8.94
N ALA A 333 -6.90 2.05 7.94
CA ALA A 333 -7.10 3.37 7.34
C ALA A 333 -8.52 3.53 6.79
N TYR A 334 -9.00 2.49 6.10
CA TYR A 334 -10.35 2.34 5.61
C TYR A 334 -11.01 1.17 6.34
N PHE A 335 -12.09 1.48 7.04
CA PHE A 335 -12.82 0.49 7.82
C PHE A 335 -14.30 0.53 7.42
N VAL A 336 -14.76 -0.55 6.81
CA VAL A 336 -16.18 -0.78 6.48
C VAL A 336 -16.44 -2.25 6.77
N PRO A 337 -16.99 -2.60 7.96
CA PRO A 337 -17.08 -4.00 8.36
C PRO A 337 -18.06 -4.82 7.52
N GLY A 338 -19.07 -4.20 6.92
CA GLY A 338 -20.18 -4.92 6.34
C GLY A 338 -20.92 -5.76 7.39
N GLU A 339 -21.88 -6.57 6.97
CA GLU A 339 -22.63 -7.43 7.90
C GLU A 339 -21.76 -8.52 8.54
N SER A 340 -20.92 -9.18 7.73
CA SER A 340 -20.06 -10.27 8.22
C SER A 340 -19.00 -9.77 9.21
N GLY A 341 -18.37 -8.62 8.93
CA GLY A 341 -17.41 -8.02 9.83
C GLY A 341 -18.06 -7.49 11.10
N LEU A 342 -19.26 -6.90 11.01
CA LEU A 342 -20.02 -6.51 12.18
C LEU A 342 -20.28 -7.72 13.08
N LEU A 343 -20.84 -8.81 12.54
CA LEU A 343 -21.12 -10.04 13.28
C LEU A 343 -19.86 -10.61 13.92
N TYR A 344 -18.75 -10.64 13.20
CA TYR A 344 -17.48 -11.13 13.72
C TYR A 344 -17.00 -10.29 14.93
N LEU A 345 -17.01 -8.97 14.82
CA LEU A 345 -16.49 -8.08 15.87
C LEU A 345 -17.39 -8.06 17.09
N THR A 346 -18.72 -8.03 16.90
CA THR A 346 -19.69 -8.05 18.00
C THR A 346 -19.69 -9.38 18.73
N HIS A 347 -19.64 -10.51 18.00
CA HIS A 347 -19.55 -11.84 18.60
C HIS A 347 -18.30 -11.98 19.52
N ASN A 348 -17.14 -11.51 19.05
CA ASN A 348 -15.92 -11.53 19.86
C ASN A 348 -16.06 -10.64 21.11
N ALA A 349 -16.64 -9.45 20.97
CA ALA A 349 -16.84 -8.55 22.11
C ALA A 349 -17.84 -9.12 23.12
N ASP A 350 -18.95 -9.71 22.67
CA ASP A 350 -19.93 -10.40 23.51
C ASP A 350 -19.35 -11.61 24.25
N ALA A 351 -18.36 -12.28 23.63
CA ALA A 351 -17.60 -13.36 24.26
C ALA A 351 -16.58 -12.85 25.30
N GLY A 352 -16.50 -11.55 25.55
CA GLY A 352 -15.60 -10.94 26.54
C GLY A 352 -14.21 -10.60 26.00
N ILE A 353 -13.97 -10.72 24.70
CA ILE A 353 -12.71 -10.34 24.07
C ILE A 353 -12.63 -8.82 23.96
N SER A 354 -11.49 -8.22 24.34
CA SER A 354 -11.26 -6.79 24.20
C SER A 354 -11.02 -6.41 22.73
N VAL A 355 -12.07 -5.98 22.03
CA VAL A 355 -12.00 -5.54 20.63
C VAL A 355 -11.81 -4.04 20.56
N LYS A 356 -10.75 -3.58 19.89
CA LYS A 356 -10.42 -2.16 19.68
C LYS A 356 -10.15 -1.90 18.21
N LEU A 357 -10.67 -0.79 17.72
CA LEU A 357 -10.46 -0.32 16.35
C LEU A 357 -9.87 1.08 16.35
N LEU A 358 -8.81 1.29 15.60
CA LEU A 358 -8.27 2.61 15.23
C LEU A 358 -8.47 2.81 13.73
N THR A 359 -9.21 3.86 13.36
CA THR A 359 -9.46 4.26 11.97
C THR A 359 -9.41 5.79 11.83
N ASN A 360 -9.64 6.33 10.64
CA ASN A 360 -9.71 7.78 10.43
C ASN A 360 -11.05 8.36 10.90
N SER A 361 -11.02 9.54 11.51
CA SER A 361 -12.23 10.38 11.65
C SER A 361 -12.68 10.92 10.28
N LEU A 362 -13.90 11.45 10.21
CA LEU A 362 -14.40 12.10 9.01
C LEU A 362 -13.55 13.32 8.60
N GLU A 363 -12.95 14.02 9.56
CA GLU A 363 -12.08 15.16 9.26
C GLU A 363 -10.70 14.75 8.75
N ALA A 364 -10.18 13.59 9.17
CA ALA A 364 -8.85 13.13 8.84
C ALA A 364 -8.80 12.28 7.56
N THR A 365 -9.86 11.52 7.25
CA THR A 365 -9.86 10.62 6.08
C THR A 365 -9.61 11.38 4.77
N ASP A 366 -8.80 10.81 3.90
CA ASP A 366 -8.61 11.27 2.51
C ASP A 366 -9.81 10.90 1.61
N VAL A 367 -10.59 9.84 1.98
CA VAL A 367 -11.76 9.36 1.23
C VAL A 367 -13.03 9.41 2.10
N PRO A 368 -13.75 10.55 2.17
CA PRO A 368 -14.99 10.71 2.98
C PRO A 368 -16.07 9.68 2.66
N ALA A 369 -16.10 9.15 1.43
CA ALA A 369 -17.05 8.13 1.00
C ALA A 369 -16.90 6.83 1.82
N VAL A 370 -15.67 6.37 2.08
CA VAL A 370 -15.39 5.18 2.91
C VAL A 370 -15.89 5.39 4.34
N HIS A 371 -15.69 6.59 4.88
CA HIS A 371 -16.22 6.93 6.20
C HIS A 371 -17.76 6.88 6.25
N GLY A 372 -18.42 7.24 5.14
CA GLY A 372 -19.87 7.09 4.97
C GLY A 372 -20.33 5.62 5.05
N GLY A 373 -19.52 4.68 4.57
CA GLY A 373 -19.75 3.22 4.70
C GLY A 373 -19.55 2.71 6.13
N TYR A 374 -18.63 3.30 6.90
CA TYR A 374 -18.37 2.93 8.29
C TYR A 374 -19.41 3.46 9.27
N ALA A 375 -19.79 4.73 9.14
CA ALA A 375 -20.60 5.46 10.11
C ALA A 375 -21.89 4.74 10.56
N PRO A 376 -22.63 4.00 9.69
CA PRO A 376 -23.83 3.28 10.10
C PRO A 376 -23.61 2.18 11.15
N TYR A 377 -22.41 1.59 11.17
CA TYR A 377 -22.09 0.45 12.05
C TYR A 377 -21.67 0.84 13.45
N ARG A 378 -21.33 2.13 13.70
CA ARG A 378 -20.80 2.61 14.99
C ARG A 378 -21.69 2.24 16.16
N ARG A 379 -23.02 2.49 16.03
CA ARG A 379 -23.96 2.24 17.14
C ARG A 379 -23.95 0.77 17.53
N ALA A 380 -24.14 -0.14 16.58
CA ALA A 380 -24.16 -1.57 16.86
C ALA A 380 -22.83 -2.07 17.46
N LEU A 381 -21.68 -1.61 16.92
CA LEU A 381 -20.37 -1.95 17.47
C LEU A 381 -20.23 -1.49 18.93
N LEU A 382 -20.66 -0.27 19.26
CA LEU A 382 -20.58 0.29 20.62
C LEU A 382 -21.54 -0.40 21.58
N GLU A 383 -22.74 -0.75 21.16
CA GLU A 383 -23.75 -1.47 21.95
C GLU A 383 -23.24 -2.84 22.41
N HIS A 384 -22.41 -3.50 21.59
CA HIS A 384 -21.75 -4.78 21.91
C HIS A 384 -20.37 -4.61 22.57
N GLY A 385 -19.97 -3.39 22.94
CA GLY A 385 -18.75 -3.14 23.72
C GLY A 385 -17.45 -3.03 22.91
N VAL A 386 -17.52 -3.01 21.57
CA VAL A 386 -16.35 -2.71 20.72
C VAL A 386 -15.90 -1.26 20.96
N LYS A 387 -14.60 -1.06 21.19
CA LYS A 387 -14.02 0.27 21.43
C LYS A 387 -13.54 0.88 20.13
N LEU A 388 -14.14 2.00 19.76
CA LEU A 388 -13.81 2.73 18.53
C LEU A 388 -12.95 3.94 18.84
N TYR A 389 -11.92 4.16 18.00
CA TYR A 389 -11.05 5.32 18.06
C TYR A 389 -10.89 5.86 16.64
N GLU A 390 -11.21 7.14 16.47
CA GLU A 390 -11.17 7.84 15.18
C GLU A 390 -10.07 8.88 15.23
N LEU A 391 -8.95 8.62 14.51
CA LEU A 391 -7.79 9.49 14.51
C LEU A 391 -8.20 10.90 14.05
N ARG A 392 -7.80 11.92 14.80
CA ARG A 392 -8.02 13.31 14.48
C ARG A 392 -7.07 13.75 13.37
N ARG A 393 -7.49 14.75 12.61
CA ARG A 393 -6.58 15.49 11.74
C ARG A 393 -5.58 16.25 12.60
N GLN A 394 -4.32 15.82 12.59
CA GLN A 394 -3.27 16.48 13.36
C GLN A 394 -2.64 17.59 12.49
N PRO A 395 -2.54 18.83 12.99
CA PRO A 395 -1.69 19.82 12.35
C PRO A 395 -0.24 19.33 12.39
N GLY A 396 0.51 19.59 11.31
CA GLY A 396 1.90 19.17 11.19
C GLY A 396 2.75 19.74 12.32
N ASP A 397 3.55 18.90 12.98
CA ASP A 397 4.59 19.30 13.93
C ASP A 397 5.97 19.06 13.32
N PRO A 398 6.68 20.14 12.92
CA PRO A 398 8.02 20.00 12.34
C PRO A 398 9.07 19.42 13.29
N SER A 399 8.78 19.35 14.59
CA SER A 399 9.70 18.84 15.62
C SER A 399 9.52 17.35 15.94
N ALA A 400 8.50 16.70 15.41
CA ALA A 400 8.14 15.30 15.72
C ALA A 400 9.13 14.29 15.13
N GLY A 401 10.27 14.13 15.77
CA GLY A 401 11.37 13.25 15.35
C GLY A 401 11.36 11.84 15.93
N ARG A 402 10.35 11.41 16.66
CA ARG A 402 10.30 10.08 17.30
C ARG A 402 8.90 9.51 17.26
N LEU A 403 8.78 8.24 16.74
CA LEU A 403 7.57 7.41 16.80
C LEU A 403 6.29 8.27 16.69
N SER A 404 6.08 8.94 15.55
CA SER A 404 5.03 9.93 15.60
C SER A 404 3.93 9.62 14.60
N PHE A 405 2.72 9.56 15.12
CA PHE A 405 1.51 9.85 14.36
C PHE A 405 1.43 11.33 13.91
N HIS A 406 2.54 12.08 14.01
CA HIS A 406 2.66 13.47 13.62
C HIS A 406 3.68 13.58 12.49
N GLY A 407 3.23 14.02 11.32
CA GLY A 407 4.08 14.41 10.20
C GLY A 407 4.37 15.91 10.19
N GLY A 408 5.19 16.37 9.26
CA GLY A 408 5.47 17.80 9.04
C GLY A 408 4.31 18.61 8.47
N SER A 409 3.18 17.98 8.17
CA SER A 409 1.93 18.56 7.67
C SER A 409 0.73 17.84 8.27
N ASP A 410 -0.49 18.20 7.86
CA ASP A 410 -1.70 17.48 8.24
C ASP A 410 -1.53 15.96 8.03
N SER A 411 -1.97 15.16 9.01
CA SER A 411 -1.76 13.72 9.00
C SER A 411 -3.08 12.95 8.86
N SER A 412 -3.05 11.89 8.04
CA SER A 412 -4.12 10.90 7.90
C SER A 412 -3.58 9.50 8.13
N LEU A 413 -4.34 8.65 8.83
CA LEU A 413 -3.96 7.25 9.04
C LEU A 413 -3.99 6.50 7.70
N HIS A 414 -2.92 5.78 7.41
CA HIS A 414 -2.87 4.84 6.27
C HIS A 414 -2.37 3.44 6.68
N SER A 415 -2.05 3.22 7.94
CA SER A 415 -1.59 1.94 8.50
C SER A 415 -2.66 0.86 8.43
N LYS A 416 -2.21 -0.38 8.19
CA LYS A 416 -3.01 -1.59 8.22
C LYS A 416 -2.27 -2.64 9.04
N ALA A 417 -2.75 -2.86 10.25
CA ALA A 417 -2.17 -3.84 11.18
C ALA A 417 -3.25 -4.50 12.03
N ILE A 418 -3.02 -5.75 12.40
CA ILE A 418 -3.89 -6.50 13.33
C ILE A 418 -3.01 -7.09 14.41
N VAL A 419 -3.39 -6.92 15.67
CA VAL A 419 -2.73 -7.56 16.81
C VAL A 419 -3.68 -8.57 17.45
N PHE A 420 -3.23 -9.81 17.55
CA PHE A 420 -3.96 -10.93 18.13
C PHE A 420 -3.36 -11.30 19.48
N ASP A 421 -4.13 -11.16 20.56
CA ASP A 421 -3.80 -11.61 21.91
C ASP A 421 -2.42 -11.17 22.43
N ARG A 422 -1.90 -10.03 21.96
CA ARG A 422 -0.53 -9.52 22.24
C ARG A 422 0.58 -10.54 21.91
N ARG A 423 0.29 -11.48 21.05
CA ARG A 423 1.19 -12.57 20.68
C ARG A 423 1.58 -12.53 19.22
N LYS A 424 0.60 -12.34 18.34
CA LYS A 424 0.82 -12.26 16.90
C LYS A 424 0.47 -10.90 16.36
N THR A 425 1.12 -10.52 15.28
CA THR A 425 0.76 -9.31 14.54
C THR A 425 0.76 -9.59 13.04
N PHE A 426 -0.24 -9.06 12.35
CA PHE A 426 -0.27 -8.98 10.89
C PHE A 426 0.00 -7.54 10.48
N ILE A 427 0.88 -7.34 9.49
CA ILE A 427 1.17 -6.03 8.89
C ILE A 427 1.23 -6.21 7.37
N GLY A 428 0.54 -5.33 6.65
CA GLY A 428 0.49 -5.43 5.19
C GLY A 428 -0.32 -4.32 4.54
N SER A 429 -0.90 -4.63 3.39
CA SER A 429 -1.71 -3.70 2.61
C SER A 429 -3.21 -3.81 2.87
N PHE A 430 -3.66 -4.85 3.58
CA PHE A 430 -5.07 -5.22 3.78
C PHE A 430 -5.81 -4.26 4.71
N ASN A 431 -6.83 -3.56 4.20
CA ASN A 431 -7.82 -2.83 4.99
C ASN A 431 -8.99 -3.75 5.39
N PHE A 432 -9.64 -3.41 6.50
CA PHE A 432 -10.84 -4.12 6.92
C PHE A 432 -12.08 -3.52 6.24
N ASP A 433 -12.19 -3.77 4.93
CA ASP A 433 -13.28 -3.30 4.07
C ASP A 433 -13.63 -4.34 2.98
N PRO A 434 -14.86 -4.28 2.39
CA PRO A 434 -15.28 -5.24 1.37
C PRO A 434 -14.40 -5.23 0.12
N ARG A 435 -13.81 -4.09 -0.23
CA ARG A 435 -12.94 -3.98 -1.41
C ARG A 435 -11.65 -4.76 -1.23
N SER A 436 -11.01 -4.65 -0.06
CA SER A 436 -9.82 -5.45 0.28
C SER A 436 -10.14 -6.92 0.44
N VAL A 437 -11.31 -7.27 1.02
CA VAL A 437 -11.73 -8.67 1.18
C VAL A 437 -12.03 -9.32 -0.17
N LEU A 438 -12.80 -8.66 -1.04
CA LEU A 438 -13.41 -9.30 -2.21
C LEU A 438 -12.74 -8.94 -3.55
N TRP A 439 -12.21 -7.73 -3.71
CA TRP A 439 -11.91 -7.19 -5.03
C TRP A 439 -10.44 -6.86 -5.27
N ASN A 440 -9.78 -6.21 -4.32
CA ASN A 440 -8.37 -5.90 -4.45
C ASN A 440 -7.52 -7.11 -4.07
N THR A 441 -6.35 -7.21 -4.68
CA THR A 441 -5.35 -8.12 -4.14
C THR A 441 -4.49 -7.42 -3.10
N GLU A 442 -4.15 -8.16 -2.06
CA GLU A 442 -3.42 -7.67 -0.89
C GLU A 442 -2.22 -8.57 -0.58
N VAL A 443 -1.28 -8.07 0.19
CA VAL A 443 -0.12 -8.80 0.71
C VAL A 443 0.21 -8.34 2.12
N GLY A 444 0.67 -9.25 2.96
CA GLY A 444 1.17 -8.93 4.29
C GLY A 444 1.92 -10.07 4.92
N VAL A 445 2.35 -9.87 6.13
CA VAL A 445 3.10 -10.85 6.92
C VAL A 445 2.46 -11.00 8.29
N LEU A 446 2.18 -12.22 8.65
CA LEU A 446 1.79 -12.63 10.00
C LEU A 446 3.03 -13.09 10.76
N VAL A 447 3.30 -12.50 11.92
CA VAL A 447 4.47 -12.81 12.77
C VAL A 447 4.00 -13.29 14.13
N ASP A 448 4.47 -14.44 14.56
CA ASP A 448 4.24 -14.98 15.91
C ASP A 448 5.39 -14.53 16.84
N SER A 449 5.24 -13.33 17.38
CA SER A 449 6.20 -12.71 18.29
C SER A 449 5.48 -11.79 19.28
N PRO A 450 5.46 -12.15 20.58
CA PRO A 450 4.92 -11.26 21.61
C PRO A 450 5.61 -9.89 21.65
N GLU A 451 6.92 -9.84 21.42
CA GLU A 451 7.69 -8.61 21.39
C GLU A 451 7.24 -7.68 20.25
N LEU A 452 7.13 -8.20 19.03
CA LEU A 452 6.68 -7.41 17.88
C LEU A 452 5.20 -7.04 18.01
N ALA A 453 4.37 -7.95 18.52
CA ALA A 453 2.96 -7.71 18.77
C ALA A 453 2.75 -6.60 19.82
N GLU A 454 3.52 -6.60 20.91
CA GLU A 454 3.43 -5.53 21.91
C GLU A 454 3.95 -4.19 21.36
N TYR A 455 5.00 -4.21 20.52
CA TYR A 455 5.44 -2.98 19.85
C TYR A 455 4.37 -2.42 18.91
N THR A 456 3.76 -3.27 18.06
CA THR A 456 2.65 -2.87 17.18
C THR A 456 1.45 -2.36 18.00
N ARG A 457 1.13 -3.05 19.10
CA ARG A 457 0.08 -2.67 20.03
C ARG A 457 0.35 -1.30 20.67
N ALA A 458 1.58 -1.06 21.13
CA ALA A 458 1.97 0.21 21.73
C ALA A 458 1.78 1.38 20.76
N LEU A 459 2.14 1.20 19.48
CA LEU A 459 1.89 2.20 18.43
C LEU A 459 0.39 2.44 18.24
N ALA A 460 -0.42 1.38 18.15
CA ALA A 460 -1.87 1.51 18.01
C ALA A 460 -2.49 2.25 19.22
N VAL A 461 -2.11 1.87 20.45
CA VAL A 461 -2.59 2.51 21.68
C VAL A 461 -2.16 3.98 21.77
N GLN A 462 -0.96 4.31 21.30
CA GLN A 462 -0.54 5.71 21.19
C GLN A 462 -1.46 6.49 20.25
N GLY A 463 -1.81 5.93 19.09
CA GLY A 463 -2.77 6.55 18.17
C GLY A 463 -4.19 6.67 18.78
N MET A 464 -4.56 5.78 19.70
CA MET A 464 -5.84 5.82 20.42
C MET A 464 -5.86 6.83 21.58
N ALA A 465 -4.74 7.51 21.87
CA ALA A 465 -4.67 8.48 22.96
C ALA A 465 -5.73 9.58 22.81
N PRO A 466 -6.34 10.06 23.90
CA PRO A 466 -7.42 11.07 23.85
C PRO A 466 -7.03 12.37 23.14
N ALA A 467 -5.75 12.74 23.16
CA ALA A 467 -5.26 13.92 22.46
C ALA A 467 -5.17 13.71 20.93
N LEU A 468 -5.02 12.46 20.47
CA LEU A 468 -4.83 12.11 19.07
C LEU A 468 -6.08 11.60 18.37
N SER A 469 -7.04 11.06 19.14
CA SER A 469 -8.24 10.43 18.60
C SER A 469 -9.50 10.91 19.28
N TYR A 470 -10.58 10.91 18.52
CA TYR A 470 -11.92 10.91 19.09
C TYR A 470 -12.29 9.48 19.49
N GLN A 471 -12.87 9.32 20.66
CA GLN A 471 -13.49 8.06 21.09
C GLN A 471 -15.00 8.19 20.97
N PRO A 472 -15.65 7.60 19.97
CA PRO A 472 -17.10 7.49 19.90
C PRO A 472 -17.64 6.72 21.12
N GLN A 473 -18.69 7.23 21.75
CA GLN A 473 -19.35 6.61 22.92
C GLN A 473 -20.85 6.81 22.85
N LEU A 474 -21.60 5.90 23.42
CA LEU A 474 -23.03 6.07 23.65
C LEU A 474 -23.27 6.68 25.07
N ARG A 475 -24.00 7.79 25.12
CA ARG A 475 -24.51 8.40 26.34
C ARG A 475 -26.03 8.40 26.30
N GLY A 476 -26.64 7.38 26.90
CA GLY A 476 -28.03 7.03 26.60
C GLY A 476 -28.15 6.71 25.11
N ASP A 477 -29.15 7.28 24.46
CA ASP A 477 -29.37 7.06 23.02
C ASP A 477 -28.52 7.96 22.08
N LYS A 478 -27.66 8.81 22.65
CA LYS A 478 -26.90 9.77 21.86
C LYS A 478 -25.46 9.29 21.63
N LEU A 479 -25.04 9.32 20.40
CA LEU A 479 -23.63 9.15 20.03
C LEU A 479 -22.88 10.47 20.28
N VAL A 480 -21.76 10.38 21.01
CA VAL A 480 -20.87 11.50 21.31
C VAL A 480 -19.42 11.11 20.99
N TRP A 481 -18.58 12.11 20.72
CA TRP A 481 -17.14 11.93 20.50
C TRP A 481 -16.38 12.56 21.66
N VAL A 482 -15.63 11.75 22.38
CA VAL A 482 -14.80 12.19 23.52
C VAL A 482 -13.35 12.33 23.04
N THR A 483 -12.73 13.45 23.36
CA THR A 483 -11.33 13.73 23.05
C THR A 483 -10.71 14.60 24.14
N GLU A 484 -9.42 14.91 24.01
CA GLU A 484 -8.72 15.84 24.89
C GLU A 484 -8.13 16.99 24.08
N GLU A 485 -8.32 18.21 24.54
CA GLU A 485 -7.71 19.43 23.98
C GLU A 485 -7.13 20.25 25.13
N ASP A 486 -5.88 20.65 25.02
CA ASP A 486 -5.16 21.43 26.05
C ASP A 486 -5.23 20.79 27.45
N GLY A 487 -5.13 19.46 27.54
CA GLY A 487 -5.21 18.71 28.78
C GLY A 487 -6.62 18.63 29.41
N LYS A 488 -7.67 19.04 28.67
CA LYS A 488 -9.07 18.99 29.15
C LYS A 488 -9.91 18.07 28.26
N GLN A 489 -10.72 17.24 28.92
CA GLN A 489 -11.69 16.42 28.20
C GLN A 489 -12.72 17.29 27.49
N ARG A 490 -12.94 17.03 26.22
CA ARG A 490 -13.96 17.65 25.37
C ARG A 490 -14.93 16.60 24.86
N ILE A 491 -16.22 16.93 24.86
CA ILE A 491 -17.29 16.07 24.39
C ILE A 491 -18.02 16.79 23.26
N LEU A 492 -18.02 16.19 22.09
CA LEU A 492 -18.70 16.69 20.91
C LEU A 492 -20.01 15.89 20.72
N THR A 493 -21.10 16.60 20.50
CA THR A 493 -22.44 16.02 20.27
C THR A 493 -22.77 15.87 18.80
N SER A 494 -21.88 16.31 17.92
CA SER A 494 -21.96 16.14 16.48
C SER A 494 -20.63 15.63 15.94
N GLU A 495 -20.67 14.83 14.88
CA GLU A 495 -19.49 14.26 14.25
C GLU A 495 -18.49 15.34 13.82
N PRO A 496 -17.19 15.20 14.17
CA PRO A 496 -16.15 16.11 13.72
C PRO A 496 -15.97 16.03 12.20
N GLY A 497 -15.91 17.19 11.53
CA GLY A 497 -15.73 17.29 10.09
C GLY A 497 -16.55 18.41 9.48
N GLY A 498 -16.06 19.00 8.38
CA GLY A 498 -16.74 20.10 7.68
C GLY A 498 -18.03 19.65 6.99
N MET A 499 -18.93 20.62 6.73
CA MET A 499 -20.25 20.38 6.11
C MET A 499 -20.15 19.64 4.77
N TRP A 500 -19.15 19.96 3.95
CA TRP A 500 -18.93 19.32 2.66
C TRP A 500 -18.52 17.84 2.80
N ARG A 501 -17.68 17.50 3.79
CA ARG A 501 -17.29 16.12 4.08
C ARG A 501 -18.48 15.29 4.57
N ARG A 502 -19.32 15.85 5.44
CA ARG A 502 -20.58 15.23 5.90
C ARG A 502 -21.53 14.97 4.73
N PHE A 503 -21.64 15.93 3.81
CA PHE A 503 -22.47 15.78 2.61
C PHE A 503 -21.96 14.64 1.72
N ASN A 504 -20.66 14.58 1.43
CA ASN A 504 -20.07 13.51 0.62
C ASN A 504 -20.25 12.13 1.27
N ALA A 505 -20.04 12.01 2.58
CA ALA A 505 -20.27 10.78 3.32
C ALA A 505 -21.75 10.36 3.29
N TRP A 506 -22.66 11.34 3.39
CA TRP A 506 -24.10 11.09 3.29
C TRP A 506 -24.52 10.62 1.90
N VAL A 507 -24.02 11.25 0.84
CA VAL A 507 -24.28 10.83 -0.56
C VAL A 507 -23.81 9.41 -0.79
N SER A 508 -22.61 9.06 -0.35
CA SER A 508 -22.05 7.71 -0.46
C SER A 508 -22.97 6.66 0.19
N LYS A 509 -23.45 6.94 1.40
CA LYS A 509 -24.43 6.10 2.10
C LYS A 509 -25.75 6.00 1.32
N ALA A 510 -26.29 7.13 0.84
CA ALA A 510 -27.58 7.19 0.16
C ALA A 510 -27.59 6.43 -1.19
N VAL A 511 -26.46 6.39 -1.88
CA VAL A 511 -26.27 5.70 -3.17
C VAL A 511 -25.90 4.22 -2.97
N GLY A 512 -25.66 3.76 -1.74
CA GLY A 512 -25.32 2.37 -1.45
C GLY A 512 -23.95 1.94 -2.00
N LEU A 513 -22.98 2.86 -2.04
CA LEU A 513 -21.62 2.58 -2.52
C LEU A 513 -20.84 1.61 -1.61
N GLU A 514 -21.42 1.18 -0.49
CA GLU A 514 -20.78 0.29 0.49
C GLU A 514 -20.19 -0.99 -0.14
N LYS A 515 -20.88 -1.59 -1.10
CA LYS A 515 -20.41 -2.80 -1.81
C LYS A 515 -19.27 -2.52 -2.81
N MET A 516 -18.99 -1.27 -3.10
CA MET A 516 -17.97 -0.83 -4.04
C MET A 516 -16.78 -0.17 -3.33
N LEU A 517 -16.93 0.16 -2.05
CA LEU A 517 -15.93 0.67 -1.14
C LEU A 517 -15.28 -0.47 -0.39
#